data_e8e7d010336fcb86aff7fa7fe17dc48c
#
_entry.id   e8e7d010336fcb86aff7fa7fe17dc48c
#
_cell.length_a   1.000
_cell.length_b   1.000
_cell.length_c   1.000
_cell.angle_alpha   90.00
_cell.angle_beta   90.00
_cell.angle_gamma   90.00
#
_symmetry.space_group_name_H-M   'P 1'
#
loop_
_entity.id
_entity.type
_entity.pdbx_description
1 polymer ?
#
loop_
_entity_poly.entity_id
_entity_poly.type
_entity_poly.pdbx_seq_one_letter_code
_entity_poly.pdbx_strand_id
1 'polypeptide(L)'
;MTKPIGLRTKYMEFTQNITNELVTRYINNFYHPLTSELGALRQEAEAAEIPIILKETESYLRATLAILRPKRILEIGCAVGYSAMFFAECCGAEVVTIEKDPETYETACANIRKLGYEKHVTVLCGDGAEAAAELKAEGIAP
;
A
#
# COMPACT_ATOMS: atom_id res chain seq x y z
N MET A 1 -12.29 -8.56 -33.54
CA MET A 1 -11.94 -9.14 -32.21
C MET A 1 -10.49 -8.87 -31.96
N THR A 2 -10.19 -7.75 -31.33
CA THR A 2 -8.81 -7.33 -30.98
C THR A 2 -8.54 -7.74 -29.53
N LYS A 3 -7.53 -8.59 -29.35
CA LYS A 3 -7.02 -8.97 -28.01
C LYS A 3 -6.48 -7.71 -27.31
N PRO A 4 -6.77 -7.48 -26.04
CA PRO A 4 -6.10 -6.42 -25.27
C PRO A 4 -4.64 -6.82 -25.09
N ILE A 5 -3.77 -6.00 -25.67
CA ILE A 5 -2.33 -6.21 -25.70
C ILE A 5 -1.71 -5.62 -24.42
N GLY A 6 -1.02 -6.44 -23.66
CA GLY A 6 0.33 -6.08 -23.23
C GLY A 6 0.59 -5.80 -21.77
N LEU A 7 -0.31 -5.39 -20.89
CA LEU A 7 0.03 -5.14 -19.47
C LEU A 7 -0.01 -6.44 -18.64
N ARG A 8 -0.94 -7.31 -18.91
CA ARG A 8 -1.12 -8.58 -18.18
C ARG A 8 0.07 -9.53 -18.33
N THR A 9 0.70 -9.55 -19.53
CA THR A 9 1.82 -10.44 -19.83
C THR A 9 3.09 -10.00 -19.09
N LYS A 10 3.32 -8.70 -18.98
CA LYS A 10 4.56 -8.15 -18.38
C LYS A 10 4.60 -8.33 -16.85
N TYR A 11 3.46 -8.20 -16.18
CA TYR A 11 3.35 -8.47 -14.74
C TYR A 11 3.42 -9.98 -14.43
N MET A 12 2.81 -10.83 -15.26
CA MET A 12 2.89 -12.29 -15.08
C MET A 12 4.31 -12.82 -15.32
N GLU A 13 5.06 -12.29 -16.31
CA GLU A 13 6.46 -12.67 -16.53
C GLU A 13 7.37 -12.25 -15.37
N PHE A 14 7.11 -11.08 -14.77
CA PHE A 14 7.90 -10.60 -13.64
C PHE A 14 7.68 -11.44 -12.37
N THR A 15 6.42 -11.83 -12.09
CA THR A 15 6.11 -12.69 -10.94
C THR A 15 6.61 -14.13 -11.11
N GLN A 16 6.63 -14.66 -12.32
CA GLN A 16 7.18 -16.00 -12.60
C GLN A 16 8.69 -16.07 -12.41
N ASN A 17 9.41 -14.96 -12.56
CA ASN A 17 10.86 -14.91 -12.40
C ASN A 17 11.34 -14.64 -10.97
N ILE A 18 10.49 -14.10 -10.09
CA ILE A 18 10.86 -13.74 -8.71
C ILE A 18 10.26 -14.71 -7.70
N THR A 19 9.02 -15.13 -7.90
CA THR A 19 8.35 -16.06 -7.00
C THR A 19 7.77 -17.25 -7.75
N ASN A 20 8.02 -18.46 -7.24
CA ASN A 20 7.41 -19.66 -7.77
C ASN A 20 5.92 -19.67 -7.36
N GLU A 21 5.02 -19.95 -8.30
CA GLU A 21 3.57 -19.95 -8.07
C GLU A 21 3.14 -20.88 -6.92
N LEU A 22 3.80 -22.01 -6.75
CA LEU A 22 3.53 -22.94 -5.65
C LEU A 22 3.94 -22.33 -4.30
N VAL A 23 5.06 -21.62 -4.25
CA VAL A 23 5.53 -20.93 -3.04
C VAL A 23 4.60 -19.78 -2.69
N THR A 24 4.19 -18.97 -3.67
CA THR A 24 3.21 -17.90 -3.48
C THR A 24 1.88 -18.45 -2.95
N ARG A 25 1.37 -19.53 -3.53
CA ARG A 25 0.14 -20.18 -3.06
C ARG A 25 0.29 -20.72 -1.64
N TYR A 26 1.43 -21.32 -1.31
CA TYR A 26 1.72 -21.80 0.04
C TYR A 26 1.73 -20.64 1.05
N ILE A 27 2.45 -19.57 0.78
CA ILE A 27 2.49 -18.37 1.63
C ILE A 27 1.09 -17.77 1.81
N ASN A 28 0.34 -17.64 0.72
CA ASN A 28 -1.01 -17.07 0.76
C ASN A 28 -2.00 -17.87 1.60
N ASN A 29 -1.79 -19.17 1.79
CA ASN A 29 -2.61 -20.00 2.69
C ASN A 29 -2.44 -19.64 4.18
N PHE A 30 -1.32 -19.00 4.54
CA PHE A 30 -1.04 -18.55 5.91
C PHE A 30 -1.25 -17.05 6.10
N TYR A 31 -1.67 -16.36 5.03
CA TYR A 31 -1.93 -14.94 5.13
C TYR A 31 -3.20 -14.66 5.93
N HIS A 32 -3.07 -13.79 6.92
CA HIS A 32 -4.18 -13.24 7.69
C HIS A 32 -4.07 -11.72 7.71
N PRO A 33 -5.09 -10.97 7.31
CA PRO A 33 -5.07 -9.51 7.39
C PRO A 33 -4.96 -9.07 8.86
N LEU A 34 -4.47 -7.84 9.09
CA LEU A 34 -4.37 -7.28 10.46
C LEU A 34 -5.75 -7.06 11.06
N THR A 35 -6.69 -6.58 10.25
CA THR A 35 -8.10 -6.39 10.63
C THR A 35 -9.02 -6.95 9.55
N SER A 36 -10.27 -7.21 9.89
CA SER A 36 -11.30 -7.64 8.93
C SER A 36 -11.56 -6.56 7.87
N GLU A 37 -11.52 -5.29 8.27
CA GLU A 37 -11.75 -4.12 7.42
C GLU A 37 -10.65 -3.96 6.37
N LEU A 38 -9.38 -4.08 6.79
CA LEU A 38 -8.26 -4.09 5.86
C LEU A 38 -8.31 -5.32 4.94
N GLY A 39 -8.75 -6.47 5.45
CA GLY A 39 -8.98 -7.66 4.65
C GLY A 39 -10.03 -7.45 3.56
N ALA A 40 -11.14 -6.79 3.89
CA ALA A 40 -12.18 -6.46 2.92
C ALA A 40 -11.69 -5.47 1.86
N LEU A 41 -11.01 -4.39 2.28
CA LEU A 41 -10.43 -3.42 1.34
C LEU A 41 -9.42 -4.07 0.38
N ARG A 42 -8.58 -5.00 0.88
CA ARG A 42 -7.68 -5.78 0.04
C ARG A 42 -8.43 -6.57 -1.02
N GLN A 43 -9.48 -7.29 -0.62
CA GLN A 43 -10.29 -8.08 -1.55
C GLN A 43 -10.95 -7.21 -2.62
N GLU A 44 -11.50 -6.06 -2.23
CA GLU A 44 -12.08 -5.08 -3.15
C GLU A 44 -11.03 -4.56 -4.14
N ALA A 45 -9.83 -4.19 -3.66
CA ALA A 45 -8.74 -3.70 -4.51
C ALA A 45 -8.21 -4.80 -5.46
N GLU A 46 -8.00 -6.02 -4.98
CA GLU A 46 -7.56 -7.16 -5.79
C GLU A 46 -8.60 -7.50 -6.88
N ALA A 47 -9.90 -7.47 -6.55
CA ALA A 47 -10.98 -7.70 -7.51
C ALA A 47 -11.09 -6.60 -8.58
N ALA A 48 -10.75 -5.37 -8.23
CA ALA A 48 -10.71 -4.22 -9.14
C ALA A 48 -9.36 -4.10 -9.90
N GLU A 49 -8.44 -5.05 -9.73
CA GLU A 49 -7.10 -5.05 -10.31
C GLU A 49 -6.27 -3.79 -9.93
N ILE A 50 -6.55 -3.20 -8.77
CA ILE A 50 -5.80 -2.04 -8.26
C ILE A 50 -4.47 -2.54 -7.68
N PRO A 51 -3.32 -1.93 -8.05
CA PRO A 51 -2.03 -2.33 -7.55
C PRO A 51 -1.87 -1.97 -6.07
N ILE A 52 -1.89 -2.97 -5.21
CA ILE A 52 -1.54 -2.87 -3.78
C ILE A 52 -0.38 -3.81 -3.45
N ILE A 53 0.23 -3.62 -2.28
CA ILE A 53 1.33 -4.49 -1.84
C ILE A 53 0.90 -5.96 -1.82
N LEU A 54 1.78 -6.84 -2.30
CA LEU A 54 1.54 -8.29 -2.30
C LEU A 54 1.50 -8.84 -0.87
N LYS A 55 0.81 -9.96 -0.66
CA LYS A 55 0.70 -10.62 0.67
C LYS A 55 2.07 -11.02 1.23
N GLU A 56 2.99 -11.44 0.37
CA GLU A 56 4.38 -11.76 0.73
C GLU A 56 5.13 -10.51 1.20
N THR A 57 4.98 -9.40 0.47
CA THR A 57 5.56 -8.11 0.82
C THR A 57 4.99 -7.61 2.15
N GLU A 58 3.68 -7.71 2.34
CA GLU A 58 3.02 -7.34 3.60
C GLU A 58 3.56 -8.17 4.77
N SER A 59 3.71 -9.48 4.61
CA SER A 59 4.26 -10.36 5.65
C SER A 59 5.70 -9.98 6.03
N TYR A 60 6.53 -9.64 5.03
CA TYR A 60 7.88 -9.15 5.25
C TYR A 60 7.91 -7.79 5.97
N LEU A 61 7.08 -6.84 5.51
CA LEU A 61 6.97 -5.51 6.12
C LEU A 61 6.45 -5.59 7.56
N ARG A 62 5.49 -6.48 7.83
CA ARG A 62 4.99 -6.73 9.19
C ARG A 62 6.12 -7.13 10.15
N ALA A 63 6.96 -8.07 9.75
CA ALA A 63 8.12 -8.48 10.55
C ALA A 63 9.12 -7.33 10.73
N THR A 64 9.41 -6.59 9.66
CA THR A 64 10.33 -5.45 9.67
C THR A 64 9.83 -4.33 10.58
N LEU A 65 8.57 -3.94 10.47
CA LEU A 65 7.94 -2.90 11.29
C LEU A 65 7.86 -3.30 12.77
N ALA A 66 7.62 -4.58 13.06
CA ALA A 66 7.64 -5.08 14.45
C ALA A 66 9.02 -4.94 15.11
N ILE A 67 10.10 -5.05 14.32
CA ILE A 67 11.49 -4.88 14.78
C ILE A 67 11.84 -3.40 14.90
N LEU A 68 11.62 -2.61 13.84
CA LEU A 68 12.05 -1.22 13.73
C LEU A 68 11.20 -0.26 14.58
N ARG A 69 9.90 -0.52 14.69
CA ARG A 69 8.92 0.30 15.41
C ARG A 69 9.04 1.78 15.07
N PRO A 70 8.98 2.16 13.79
CA PRO A 70 9.09 3.55 13.39
C PRO A 70 7.94 4.36 13.97
N LYS A 71 8.20 5.59 14.35
CA LYS A 71 7.16 6.51 14.80
C LYS A 71 6.49 7.24 13.64
N ARG A 72 7.23 7.41 12.54
CA ARG A 72 6.77 8.09 11.33
C ARG A 72 7.19 7.29 10.10
N ILE A 73 6.31 7.26 9.11
CA ILE A 73 6.55 6.60 7.82
C ILE A 73 6.16 7.59 6.71
N LEU A 74 7.04 7.74 5.73
CA LEU A 74 6.72 8.41 4.47
C LEU A 74 6.55 7.35 3.39
N GLU A 75 5.42 7.40 2.70
CA GLU A 75 5.10 6.54 1.56
C GLU A 75 4.92 7.38 0.30
N ILE A 76 5.34 6.86 -0.83
CA ILE A 76 5.12 7.47 -2.14
C ILE A 76 4.29 6.51 -2.99
N GLY A 77 3.09 6.94 -3.37
CA GLY A 77 2.09 6.15 -4.08
C GLY A 77 1.25 5.30 -3.13
N CYS A 78 0.06 5.77 -2.77
CA CYS A 78 -0.81 5.04 -1.83
C CYS A 78 -1.95 4.27 -2.51
N ALA A 79 -2.18 4.49 -3.80
CA ALA A 79 -3.34 3.93 -4.50
C ALA A 79 -4.64 4.16 -3.68
N VAL A 80 -5.29 3.10 -3.23
CA VAL A 80 -6.51 3.19 -2.40
C VAL A 80 -6.26 3.41 -0.90
N GLY A 81 -5.01 3.68 -0.50
CA GLY A 81 -4.61 3.92 0.89
C GLY A 81 -4.38 2.66 1.72
N TYR A 82 -4.39 1.48 1.10
CA TYR A 82 -4.27 0.20 1.80
C TYR A 82 -2.98 0.09 2.61
N SER A 83 -1.81 0.30 1.98
CA SER A 83 -0.51 0.17 2.63
C SER A 83 -0.28 1.19 3.73
N ALA A 84 -0.74 2.43 3.54
CA ALA A 84 -0.66 3.46 4.57
C ALA A 84 -1.42 3.06 5.84
N MET A 85 -2.65 2.58 5.69
CA MET A 85 -3.46 2.08 6.83
C MET A 85 -2.85 0.82 7.44
N PHE A 86 -2.31 -0.09 6.62
CA PHE A 86 -1.58 -1.26 7.11
C PHE A 86 -0.38 -0.88 7.97
N PHE A 87 0.41 0.13 7.57
CA PHE A 87 1.56 0.61 8.37
C PHE A 87 1.10 1.19 9.70
N ALA A 88 0.08 2.04 9.68
CA ALA A 88 -0.49 2.62 10.89
C ALA A 88 -0.98 1.53 11.87
N GLU A 89 -1.73 0.55 11.35
CA GLU A 89 -2.25 -0.56 12.16
C GLU A 89 -1.13 -1.45 12.70
N CYS A 90 -0.11 -1.73 11.89
CA CYS A 90 0.96 -2.67 12.23
C CYS A 90 1.86 -2.18 13.35
N CYS A 91 2.19 -0.89 13.40
CA CYS A 91 3.17 -0.36 14.36
C CYS A 91 2.76 0.92 15.08
N GLY A 92 1.56 1.45 14.82
CA GLY A 92 1.06 2.69 15.44
C GLY A 92 1.78 3.95 14.96
N ALA A 93 2.44 3.89 13.78
CA ALA A 93 3.15 5.02 13.22
C ALA A 93 2.19 6.10 12.69
N GLU A 94 2.66 7.35 12.71
CA GLU A 94 2.10 8.42 11.88
C GLU A 94 2.60 8.22 10.46
N VAL A 95 1.68 8.11 9.50
CA VAL A 95 1.99 7.86 8.10
C VAL A 95 1.63 9.08 7.27
N VAL A 96 2.60 9.61 6.53
CA VAL A 96 2.35 10.57 5.46
C VAL A 96 2.51 9.82 4.14
N THR A 97 1.48 9.84 3.32
CA THR A 97 1.51 9.20 2.01
C THR A 97 1.19 10.20 0.91
N ILE A 98 1.80 10.05 -0.24
CA ILE A 98 1.70 11.00 -1.35
C ILE A 98 1.10 10.26 -2.55
N GLU A 99 0.02 10.79 -3.11
CA GLU A 99 -0.61 10.26 -4.32
C GLU A 99 -0.65 11.33 -5.41
N LYS A 100 -0.20 10.96 -6.59
CA LYS A 100 -0.08 11.91 -7.71
C LYS A 100 -1.40 12.10 -8.45
N ASP A 101 -2.18 11.05 -8.58
CA ASP A 101 -3.45 11.07 -9.29
C ASP A 101 -4.57 11.60 -8.38
N PRO A 102 -5.25 12.72 -8.74
CA PRO A 102 -6.25 13.33 -7.87
C PRO A 102 -7.47 12.44 -7.60
N GLU A 103 -7.89 11.60 -8.55
CA GLU A 103 -9.05 10.72 -8.38
C GLU A 103 -8.71 9.56 -7.43
N THR A 104 -7.51 9.02 -7.58
CA THR A 104 -6.95 8.01 -6.68
C THR A 104 -6.73 8.57 -5.28
N TYR A 105 -6.24 9.80 -5.15
CA TYR A 105 -6.12 10.53 -3.88
C TYR A 105 -7.46 10.64 -3.16
N GLU A 106 -8.53 11.07 -3.85
CA GLU A 106 -9.87 11.18 -3.24
C GLU A 106 -10.38 9.80 -2.76
N THR A 107 -10.11 8.75 -3.53
CA THR A 107 -10.45 7.37 -3.16
C THR A 107 -9.71 6.94 -1.90
N ALA A 108 -8.41 7.21 -1.81
CA ALA A 108 -7.62 6.92 -0.61
C ALA A 108 -8.15 7.67 0.62
N CYS A 109 -8.42 8.97 0.48
CA CYS A 109 -8.99 9.79 1.55
C CYS A 109 -10.35 9.25 2.04
N ALA A 110 -11.21 8.82 1.12
CA ALA A 110 -12.51 8.24 1.44
C ALA A 110 -12.35 6.91 2.23
N ASN A 111 -11.44 6.03 1.81
CA ASN A 111 -11.18 4.77 2.49
C ASN A 111 -10.59 4.98 3.89
N ILE A 112 -9.61 5.87 4.02
CA ILE A 112 -8.98 6.21 5.30
C ILE A 112 -10.01 6.74 6.28
N ARG A 113 -10.91 7.63 5.84
CA ARG A 113 -12.01 8.15 6.64
C ARG A 113 -13.02 7.05 7.00
N LYS A 114 -13.44 6.25 6.03
CA LYS A 114 -14.37 5.14 6.23
C LYS A 114 -13.89 4.15 7.28
N LEU A 115 -12.58 3.89 7.32
CA LEU A 115 -11.95 2.94 8.23
C LEU A 115 -11.38 3.57 9.52
N GLY A 116 -11.48 4.89 9.69
CA GLY A 116 -11.13 5.59 10.93
C GLY A 116 -9.64 5.84 11.15
N TYR A 117 -8.83 5.87 10.08
CA TYR A 117 -7.37 6.08 10.17
C TYR A 117 -6.92 7.54 10.02
N GLU A 118 -7.84 8.52 9.98
CA GLU A 118 -7.52 9.94 9.73
C GLU A 118 -6.56 10.54 10.78
N LYS A 119 -6.49 9.95 11.97
CA LYS A 119 -5.59 10.41 13.04
C LYS A 119 -4.15 9.91 12.86
N HIS A 120 -3.96 8.89 12.04
CA HIS A 120 -2.67 8.24 11.84
C HIS A 120 -2.15 8.36 10.41
N VAL A 121 -3.03 8.60 9.44
CA VAL A 121 -2.68 8.65 8.02
C VAL A 121 -3.07 9.99 7.43
N THR A 122 -2.08 10.71 6.90
CA THR A 122 -2.24 11.94 6.13
C THR A 122 -1.92 11.65 4.67
N VAL A 123 -2.83 11.98 3.77
CA VAL A 123 -2.61 11.86 2.32
C VAL A 123 -2.33 13.23 1.74
N LEU A 124 -1.27 13.35 0.95
CA LEU A 124 -0.93 14.55 0.18
C LEU A 124 -1.14 14.27 -1.31
N CYS A 125 -1.79 15.19 -2.00
CA CYS A 125 -1.95 15.11 -3.46
C CYS A 125 -0.81 15.85 -4.15
N GLY A 126 0.01 15.14 -4.94
CA GLY A 126 1.12 15.76 -5.64
C GLY A 126 2.20 14.80 -6.14
N ASP A 127 3.25 15.37 -6.71
CA ASP A 127 4.42 14.61 -7.12
C ASP A 127 5.25 14.21 -5.88
N GLY A 128 5.57 12.92 -5.80
CA GLY A 128 6.26 12.37 -4.63
C GLY A 128 7.65 12.95 -4.38
N ALA A 129 8.38 13.33 -5.42
CA ALA A 129 9.72 13.92 -5.27
C ALA A 129 9.64 15.36 -4.78
N GLU A 130 8.68 16.14 -5.30
CA GLU A 130 8.44 17.53 -4.88
C GLU A 130 7.97 17.57 -3.43
N ALA A 131 6.93 16.82 -3.10
CA ALA A 131 6.37 16.77 -1.75
C ALA A 131 7.39 16.23 -0.71
N ALA A 132 8.20 15.24 -1.05
CA ALA A 132 9.26 14.76 -0.16
C ALA A 132 10.35 15.82 0.09
N ALA A 133 10.66 16.65 -0.92
CA ALA A 133 11.61 17.75 -0.76
C ALA A 133 11.05 18.86 0.15
N GLU A 134 9.77 19.18 0.02
CA GLU A 134 9.06 20.14 0.88
C GLU A 134 9.02 19.67 2.31
N LEU A 135 8.58 18.42 2.56
CA LEU A 135 8.56 17.82 3.90
C LEU A 135 9.93 17.83 4.57
N LYS A 136 10.98 17.58 3.79
CA LYS A 136 12.36 17.65 4.29
C LYS A 136 12.76 19.09 4.67
N ALA A 137 12.37 20.07 3.86
CA ALA A 137 12.67 21.49 4.16
C ALA A 137 11.94 21.97 5.41
N GLU A 138 10.74 21.45 5.69
CA GLU A 138 9.95 21.74 6.90
C GLU A 138 10.39 20.95 8.14
N GLY A 139 11.40 20.08 8.00
CA GLY A 139 11.89 19.23 9.12
C GLY A 139 10.93 18.09 9.48
N ILE A 140 10.01 17.74 8.58
CA ILE A 140 9.00 16.69 8.77
C ILE A 140 9.50 15.34 8.20
N ALA A 141 10.71 15.28 7.69
CA ALA A 141 11.29 14.04 7.15
C ALA A 141 11.30 12.93 8.23
N PRO A 142 11.03 11.67 7.82
CA PRO A 142 11.10 10.51 8.69
C PRO A 142 12.49 10.24 9.21
#